data_a670c701a7176e00784db6446b426bc9
#
_entry.id   a670c701a7176e00784db6446b426bc9
#
_cell.length_a   1.000
_cell.length_b   1.000
_cell.length_c   1.000
_cell.angle_alpha   90.00
_cell.angle_beta   90.00
_cell.angle_gamma   90.00
#
_symmetry.space_group_name_H-M   'P 1'
#
loop_
_entity.id
_entity.type
_entity.pdbx_description
1 polymer ?
#
loop_
_entity_poly.entity_id
_entity_poly.type
_entity_poly.pdbx_seq_one_letter_code
_entity_poly.pdbx_strand_id
1 'polypeptide(L)'
;MFRRLLFLLRQRLELPADDLLRDAIFRRLWTSVLISSLGGQITMLALPLTAVVLLQATPTQMGTLVAMEIAPFVLLSLPSGVWLDRVRKLPVYIAGEAALGLIVASVPLAWALGWLTMTWMYAVGFVMGCVYVVAGAAAQIVLTQVVPRERLVEAHSRNALASSGAEVAGPGFAGALIKLVGGPMALLIDGLVLLVSVWILRGLRIQERLVASADAHFWRDLRAGLHFVVGTPLLMTMALTVGFWQMCHHAAFVVQILFATRTLGMNESQIGLSFVGLGVGTIVASVFGHRISGRIGPGPSLLLGLAVCGIGWLLLAAAPASALGRLMFAAMLVCFGFGAVLIFINFLSLRQAVTPARLLGRMTSTMRWLILLPAGPGALIGGWLGEHVDLRASLVFAGCGALLVTLVAWRHPLLRGVRTLPAPEGADDPLGAEGLVVLSGAGSSA
;
A
#
# COMPACT_ATOMS: atom_id res chain seq x y z
N MET A 1 -18.40 -41.38 1.35
CA MET A 1 -17.18 -40.54 1.46
C MET A 1 -17.46 -39.06 1.11
N PHE A 2 -18.05 -38.74 -0.02
CA PHE A 2 -18.36 -37.36 -0.48
C PHE A 2 -19.30 -36.57 0.46
N ARG A 3 -20.37 -37.23 1.00
CA ARG A 3 -21.27 -36.57 1.98
C ARG A 3 -20.61 -36.27 3.32
N ARG A 4 -19.67 -37.09 3.79
CA ARG A 4 -18.87 -36.79 5.00
C ARG A 4 -17.88 -35.67 4.76
N LEU A 5 -17.26 -35.60 3.58
CA LEU A 5 -16.36 -34.51 3.22
C LEU A 5 -17.11 -33.19 3.11
N LEU A 6 -18.29 -33.16 2.50
CA LEU A 6 -19.18 -32.02 2.43
C LEU A 6 -19.67 -31.56 3.83
N PHE A 7 -19.98 -32.53 4.71
CA PHE A 7 -20.40 -32.23 6.08
C PHE A 7 -19.23 -31.62 6.90
N LEU A 8 -18.02 -32.16 6.79
CA LEU A 8 -16.81 -31.63 7.44
C LEU A 8 -16.40 -30.27 6.88
N LEU A 9 -16.55 -30.06 5.55
CA LEU A 9 -16.37 -28.76 4.92
C LEU A 9 -17.41 -27.75 5.39
N ARG A 10 -18.66 -28.17 5.53
CA ARG A 10 -19.75 -27.31 6.04
C ARG A 10 -19.55 -26.92 7.50
N GLN A 11 -19.12 -27.84 8.37
CA GLN A 11 -18.76 -27.55 9.76
C GLN A 11 -17.52 -26.63 9.87
N ARG A 12 -16.56 -26.72 8.96
CA ARG A 12 -15.40 -25.81 8.91
C ARG A 12 -15.71 -24.45 8.30
N LEU A 13 -16.79 -24.34 7.53
CA LEU A 13 -17.29 -23.10 6.92
C LEU A 13 -18.35 -22.40 7.79
N GLU A 14 -18.89 -23.07 8.82
CA GLU A 14 -19.78 -22.42 9.77
C GLU A 14 -18.96 -21.46 10.64
N LEU A 15 -19.21 -20.16 10.43
CA LEU A 15 -18.61 -19.12 11.24
C LEU A 15 -18.97 -19.35 12.71
N PRO A 16 -18.02 -19.23 13.65
CA PRO A 16 -18.30 -19.27 15.08
C PRO A 16 -19.48 -18.37 15.44
N ALA A 17 -20.23 -18.72 16.50
CA ALA A 17 -21.39 -17.92 16.90
C ALA A 17 -21.03 -16.45 17.18
N ASP A 18 -19.79 -16.22 17.52
CA ASP A 18 -19.18 -14.96 17.94
C ASP A 18 -18.42 -14.24 16.81
N ASP A 19 -18.41 -14.76 15.57
CA ASP A 19 -17.65 -14.19 14.47
C ASP A 19 -18.22 -12.81 14.02
N LEU A 20 -17.36 -11.81 13.83
CA LEU A 20 -17.71 -10.47 13.37
C LEU A 20 -18.47 -10.46 12.03
N LEU A 21 -18.22 -11.43 11.15
CA LEU A 21 -18.92 -11.52 9.86
C LEU A 21 -20.41 -11.87 10.01
N ARG A 22 -20.88 -12.27 11.19
CA ARG A 22 -22.32 -12.40 11.47
C ARG A 22 -22.99 -11.05 11.70
N ASP A 23 -22.24 -10.05 12.16
CA ASP A 23 -22.75 -8.68 12.23
C ASP A 23 -22.99 -8.14 10.81
N ALA A 24 -24.21 -7.68 10.56
CA ALA A 24 -24.61 -7.22 9.22
C ALA A 24 -23.87 -5.94 8.78
N ILE A 25 -23.51 -5.07 9.74
CA ILE A 25 -22.82 -3.81 9.46
C ILE A 25 -21.36 -4.12 9.11
N PHE A 26 -20.69 -4.91 9.96
CA PHE A 26 -19.30 -5.31 9.70
C PHE A 26 -19.18 -6.12 8.41
N ARG A 27 -20.09 -7.06 8.16
CA ARG A 27 -20.08 -7.87 6.94
C ARG A 27 -20.17 -7.01 5.67
N ARG A 28 -21.03 -5.98 5.66
CA ARG A 28 -21.13 -5.04 4.53
C ARG A 28 -19.85 -4.24 4.32
N LEU A 29 -19.25 -3.73 5.40
CA LEU A 29 -17.95 -3.05 5.34
C LEU A 29 -16.85 -3.98 4.82
N TRP A 30 -16.77 -5.19 5.36
CA TRP A 30 -15.77 -6.18 4.94
C TRP A 30 -15.93 -6.59 3.48
N THR A 31 -17.18 -6.77 3.03
CA THR A 31 -17.47 -7.09 1.61
C THR A 31 -17.05 -5.94 0.70
N SER A 32 -17.29 -4.68 1.11
CA SER A 32 -16.80 -3.51 0.39
C SER A 32 -15.27 -3.50 0.31
N VAL A 33 -14.57 -3.73 1.42
CA VAL A 33 -13.10 -3.80 1.44
C VAL A 33 -12.57 -4.91 0.52
N LEU A 34 -13.20 -6.08 0.52
CA LEU A 34 -12.83 -7.20 -0.37
C LEU A 34 -13.02 -6.82 -1.85
N ILE A 35 -14.17 -6.21 -2.18
CA ILE A 35 -14.48 -5.74 -3.54
C ILE A 35 -13.44 -4.70 -3.99
N SER A 36 -13.21 -3.67 -3.18
CA SER A 36 -12.25 -2.60 -3.52
C SER A 36 -10.82 -3.11 -3.60
N SER A 37 -10.45 -4.10 -2.76
CA SER A 37 -9.12 -4.72 -2.83
C SER A 37 -8.92 -5.53 -4.10
N LEU A 38 -9.92 -6.31 -4.53
CA LEU A 38 -9.86 -7.07 -5.77
C LEU A 38 -9.90 -6.15 -6.99
N GLY A 39 -10.78 -5.15 -6.98
CA GLY A 39 -10.87 -4.13 -8.01
C GLY A 39 -9.57 -3.36 -8.18
N GLY A 40 -8.95 -2.96 -7.08
CA GLY A 40 -7.65 -2.31 -7.08
C GLY A 40 -6.56 -3.13 -7.79
N GLN A 41 -6.59 -4.48 -7.69
CA GLN A 41 -5.66 -5.35 -8.42
C GLN A 41 -5.94 -5.36 -9.93
N ILE A 42 -7.22 -5.29 -10.32
CA ILE A 42 -7.59 -5.18 -11.73
C ILE A 42 -7.09 -3.85 -12.30
N THR A 43 -7.42 -2.75 -11.64
CA THR A 43 -7.02 -1.41 -12.07
C THR A 43 -5.49 -1.23 -12.06
N MET A 44 -4.77 -1.75 -11.05
CA MET A 44 -3.30 -1.70 -10.97
C MET A 44 -2.62 -2.31 -12.21
N LEU A 45 -3.24 -3.32 -12.82
CA LEU A 45 -2.69 -3.98 -14.02
C LEU A 45 -3.32 -3.44 -15.31
N ALA A 46 -4.64 -3.24 -15.34
CA ALA A 46 -5.38 -2.84 -16.53
C ALA A 46 -5.10 -1.40 -16.96
N LEU A 47 -4.91 -0.46 -16.00
CA LEU A 47 -4.67 0.95 -16.31
C LEU A 47 -3.35 1.15 -17.06
N PRO A 48 -2.17 0.69 -16.54
CA PRO A 48 -0.91 0.81 -17.26
C PRO A 48 -0.88 -0.02 -18.54
N LEU A 49 -1.48 -1.22 -18.59
CA LEU A 49 -1.56 -2.01 -19.83
C LEU A 49 -2.40 -1.31 -20.89
N THR A 50 -3.50 -0.67 -20.53
CA THR A 50 -4.31 0.14 -21.45
C THR A 50 -3.50 1.30 -22.03
N ALA A 51 -2.73 2.01 -21.20
CA ALA A 51 -1.86 3.08 -21.66
C ALA A 51 -0.76 2.56 -22.60
N VAL A 52 -0.11 1.45 -22.23
CA VAL A 52 1.01 0.89 -23.01
C VAL A 52 0.54 0.27 -24.33
N VAL A 53 -0.56 -0.52 -24.29
CA VAL A 53 -0.98 -1.32 -25.46
C VAL A 53 -1.85 -0.51 -26.42
N LEU A 54 -2.84 0.26 -25.90
CA LEU A 54 -3.77 1.00 -26.77
C LEU A 54 -3.27 2.39 -27.14
N LEU A 55 -2.72 3.13 -26.18
CA LEU A 55 -2.23 4.49 -26.41
C LEU A 55 -0.76 4.54 -26.82
N GLN A 56 -0.06 3.38 -26.84
CA GLN A 56 1.36 3.29 -27.15
C GLN A 56 2.21 4.26 -26.31
N ALA A 57 1.82 4.41 -25.03
CA ALA A 57 2.39 5.39 -24.11
C ALA A 57 3.92 5.31 -24.06
N THR A 58 4.57 6.48 -24.10
CA THR A 58 6.02 6.58 -23.93
C THR A 58 6.40 6.36 -22.46
N PRO A 59 7.65 6.02 -22.15
CA PRO A 59 8.13 5.91 -20.78
C PRO A 59 7.89 7.19 -19.95
N THR A 60 8.11 8.38 -20.52
CA THR A 60 7.85 9.66 -19.86
C THR A 60 6.37 9.85 -19.57
N GLN A 61 5.49 9.46 -20.48
CA GLN A 61 4.06 9.49 -20.26
C GLN A 61 3.64 8.55 -19.12
N MET A 62 4.23 7.36 -19.04
CA MET A 62 4.00 6.44 -17.91
C MET A 62 4.53 7.01 -16.60
N GLY A 63 5.68 7.68 -16.62
CA GLY A 63 6.23 8.40 -15.47
C GLY A 63 5.28 9.48 -14.96
N THR A 64 4.71 10.26 -15.88
CA THR A 64 3.72 11.28 -15.56
C THR A 64 2.44 10.67 -14.99
N LEU A 65 1.96 9.55 -15.54
CA LEU A 65 0.77 8.84 -15.02
C LEU A 65 0.97 8.44 -13.56
N VAL A 66 2.06 7.76 -13.24
CA VAL A 66 2.37 7.34 -11.87
C VAL A 66 2.59 8.55 -10.95
N ALA A 67 3.24 9.62 -11.44
CA ALA A 67 3.39 10.85 -10.67
C ALA A 67 2.03 11.50 -10.35
N MET A 68 1.06 11.47 -11.28
CA MET A 68 -0.31 11.94 -11.04
C MET A 68 -1.07 11.08 -10.02
N GLU A 69 -0.86 9.76 -10.00
CA GLU A 69 -1.43 8.87 -8.99
C GLU A 69 -0.89 9.16 -7.58
N ILE A 70 0.39 9.53 -7.48
CA ILE A 70 1.07 9.79 -6.20
C ILE A 70 0.86 11.21 -5.71
N ALA A 71 0.76 12.20 -6.60
CA ALA A 71 0.65 13.61 -6.24
C ALA A 71 -0.43 13.90 -5.17
N PRO A 72 -1.64 13.31 -5.21
CA PRO A 72 -2.64 13.50 -4.17
C PRO A 72 -2.20 13.02 -2.79
N PHE A 73 -1.37 11.98 -2.69
CA PHE A 73 -0.85 11.52 -1.39
C PHE A 73 0.03 12.59 -0.74
N VAL A 74 0.81 13.30 -1.53
CA VAL A 74 1.66 14.39 -1.04
C VAL A 74 0.83 15.64 -0.74
N LEU A 75 -0.12 15.98 -1.61
CA LEU A 75 -0.91 17.21 -1.51
C LEU A 75 -2.04 17.12 -0.47
N LEU A 76 -2.73 15.97 -0.40
CA LEU A 76 -3.98 15.82 0.35
C LEU A 76 -3.86 15.01 1.63
N SER A 77 -2.81 14.18 1.83
CA SER A 77 -2.75 13.29 3.01
C SER A 77 -2.85 14.03 4.35
N LEU A 78 -2.27 15.22 4.43
CA LEU A 78 -2.29 16.02 5.63
C LEU A 78 -3.60 16.86 5.75
N PRO A 79 -4.05 17.61 4.71
CA PRO A 79 -5.30 18.38 4.78
C PRO A 79 -6.54 17.50 4.95
N SER A 80 -6.55 16.30 4.34
CA SER A 80 -7.70 15.38 4.40
C SER A 80 -8.05 14.94 5.82
N GLY A 81 -7.05 14.74 6.68
CA GLY A 81 -7.27 14.38 8.09
C GLY A 81 -8.09 15.44 8.82
N VAL A 82 -7.65 16.71 8.74
CA VAL A 82 -8.34 17.85 9.38
C VAL A 82 -9.74 18.07 8.80
N TRP A 83 -9.90 17.87 7.49
CA TRP A 83 -11.21 17.96 6.84
C TRP A 83 -12.14 16.85 7.29
N LEU A 84 -11.64 15.60 7.33
CA LEU A 84 -12.40 14.44 7.77
C LEU A 84 -12.90 14.56 9.21
N ASP A 85 -12.17 15.21 10.10
CA ASP A 85 -12.64 15.42 11.48
C ASP A 85 -13.95 16.23 11.57
N ARG A 86 -14.22 17.07 10.57
CA ARG A 86 -15.36 17.98 10.50
C ARG A 86 -16.58 17.45 9.75
N VAL A 87 -16.43 16.34 9.00
CA VAL A 87 -17.48 15.78 8.15
C VAL A 87 -17.85 14.38 8.59
N ARG A 88 -19.03 13.90 8.15
CA ARG A 88 -19.44 12.51 8.32
C ARG A 88 -18.58 11.63 7.40
N LYS A 89 -18.01 10.55 7.95
CA LYS A 89 -17.02 9.71 7.28
C LYS A 89 -17.66 8.72 6.33
N LEU A 90 -18.81 8.13 6.70
CA LEU A 90 -19.50 7.15 5.84
C LEU A 90 -19.95 7.76 4.50
N PRO A 91 -20.58 8.94 4.43
CA PRO A 91 -20.88 9.59 3.15
C PRO A 91 -19.63 9.88 2.30
N VAL A 92 -18.51 10.28 2.93
CA VAL A 92 -17.23 10.50 2.23
C VAL A 92 -16.68 9.20 1.67
N TYR A 93 -16.72 8.10 2.44
CA TYR A 93 -16.30 6.79 1.96
C TYR A 93 -17.16 6.34 0.77
N ILE A 94 -18.50 6.42 0.89
CA ILE A 94 -19.43 6.05 -0.20
C ILE A 94 -19.20 6.91 -1.45
N ALA A 95 -19.03 8.23 -1.27
CA ALA A 95 -18.77 9.14 -2.39
C ALA A 95 -17.44 8.84 -3.07
N GLY A 96 -16.41 8.48 -2.29
CA GLY A 96 -15.11 8.08 -2.82
C GLY A 96 -15.19 6.78 -3.63
N GLU A 97 -15.83 5.73 -3.10
CA GLU A 97 -16.05 4.49 -3.85
C GLU A 97 -16.84 4.74 -5.16
N ALA A 98 -17.87 5.60 -5.10
CA ALA A 98 -18.62 5.99 -6.30
C ALA A 98 -17.75 6.75 -7.31
N ALA A 99 -16.95 7.71 -6.84
CA ALA A 99 -16.03 8.47 -7.69
C ALA A 99 -15.00 7.55 -8.33
N LEU A 100 -14.44 6.59 -7.57
CA LEU A 100 -13.50 5.59 -8.08
C LEU A 100 -14.14 4.73 -9.16
N GLY A 101 -15.33 4.18 -8.89
CA GLY A 101 -16.07 3.37 -9.87
C GLY A 101 -16.37 4.14 -11.17
N LEU A 102 -16.81 5.40 -11.06
CA LEU A 102 -17.14 6.24 -12.21
C LEU A 102 -15.89 6.64 -13.01
N ILE A 103 -14.81 7.04 -12.34
CA ILE A 103 -13.61 7.50 -13.05
C ILE A 103 -12.90 6.33 -13.74
N VAL A 104 -12.86 5.14 -13.12
CA VAL A 104 -12.32 3.93 -13.75
C VAL A 104 -13.19 3.51 -14.94
N ALA A 105 -14.53 3.51 -14.81
CA ALA A 105 -15.46 3.22 -15.90
C ALA A 105 -15.43 4.29 -17.01
N SER A 106 -14.92 5.48 -16.76
CA SER A 106 -14.76 6.51 -17.80
C SER A 106 -13.71 6.14 -18.86
N VAL A 107 -12.73 5.29 -18.51
CA VAL A 107 -11.67 4.88 -19.46
C VAL A 107 -12.24 4.07 -20.63
N PRO A 108 -13.01 2.98 -20.44
CA PRO A 108 -13.64 2.26 -21.55
C PRO A 108 -14.66 3.12 -22.32
N LEU A 109 -15.36 4.02 -21.64
CA LEU A 109 -16.29 4.94 -22.31
C LEU A 109 -15.55 5.90 -23.22
N ALA A 110 -14.47 6.54 -22.75
CA ALA A 110 -13.64 7.41 -23.55
C ALA A 110 -12.99 6.68 -24.73
N TRP A 111 -12.58 5.41 -24.50
CA TRP A 111 -12.07 4.55 -25.57
C TRP A 111 -13.11 4.26 -26.65
N ALA A 112 -14.33 3.88 -26.27
CA ALA A 112 -15.42 3.58 -27.19
C ALA A 112 -15.84 4.82 -28.02
N LEU A 113 -15.71 6.02 -27.44
CA LEU A 113 -15.99 7.29 -28.13
C LEU A 113 -14.79 7.83 -28.93
N GLY A 114 -13.65 7.17 -28.92
CA GLY A 114 -12.43 7.64 -29.60
C GLY A 114 -11.77 8.85 -28.93
N TRP A 115 -12.09 9.17 -27.68
CA TRP A 115 -11.59 10.33 -26.94
C TRP A 115 -10.47 9.96 -25.94
N LEU A 116 -10.14 8.67 -25.81
CA LEU A 116 -9.13 8.24 -24.86
C LEU A 116 -7.76 8.77 -25.24
N THR A 117 -7.16 9.57 -24.35
CA THR A 117 -5.84 10.17 -24.51
C THR A 117 -5.03 9.98 -23.24
N MET A 118 -3.71 10.18 -23.30
CA MET A 118 -2.87 10.16 -22.07
C MET A 118 -3.27 11.25 -21.08
N THR A 119 -3.75 12.42 -21.55
CA THR A 119 -4.28 13.46 -20.66
C THR A 119 -5.48 12.96 -19.84
N TRP A 120 -6.37 12.18 -20.49
CA TRP A 120 -7.49 11.53 -19.78
C TRP A 120 -6.99 10.57 -18.73
N MET A 121 -5.99 9.72 -19.06
CA MET A 121 -5.38 8.78 -18.11
C MET A 121 -4.73 9.48 -16.92
N TYR A 122 -4.09 10.64 -17.13
CA TYR A 122 -3.54 11.45 -16.05
C TYR A 122 -4.63 11.97 -15.09
N ALA A 123 -5.75 12.45 -15.65
CA ALA A 123 -6.89 12.89 -14.84
C ALA A 123 -7.49 11.71 -14.04
N VAL A 124 -7.61 10.53 -14.66
CA VAL A 124 -8.05 9.29 -14.00
C VAL A 124 -7.11 8.95 -12.85
N GLY A 125 -5.80 8.89 -13.09
CA GLY A 125 -4.79 8.58 -12.07
C GLY A 125 -4.81 9.58 -10.90
N PHE A 126 -4.92 10.87 -11.19
CA PHE A 126 -5.00 11.89 -10.15
C PHE A 126 -6.25 11.77 -9.28
N VAL A 127 -7.42 11.58 -9.89
CA VAL A 127 -8.69 11.39 -9.15
C VAL A 127 -8.64 10.10 -8.30
N MET A 128 -8.09 9.01 -8.86
CA MET A 128 -7.88 7.77 -8.11
C MET A 128 -7.02 8.02 -6.88
N GLY A 129 -5.90 8.71 -7.03
CA GLY A 129 -5.03 9.08 -5.91
C GLY A 129 -5.77 9.92 -4.86
N CYS A 130 -6.58 10.91 -5.26
CA CYS A 130 -7.43 11.69 -4.34
C CYS A 130 -8.38 10.79 -3.54
N VAL A 131 -9.05 9.85 -4.22
CA VAL A 131 -10.00 8.92 -3.59
C VAL A 131 -9.27 8.00 -2.61
N TYR A 132 -8.14 7.41 -2.99
CA TYR A 132 -7.39 6.52 -2.10
C TYR A 132 -6.94 7.22 -0.81
N VAL A 133 -6.55 8.49 -0.90
CA VAL A 133 -6.18 9.28 0.29
C VAL A 133 -7.38 9.55 1.18
N VAL A 134 -8.44 10.12 0.61
CA VAL A 134 -9.58 10.66 1.36
C VAL A 134 -10.53 9.56 1.81
N ALA A 135 -10.98 8.73 0.88
CA ALA A 135 -11.92 7.65 1.17
C ALA A 135 -11.26 6.52 1.96
N GLY A 136 -9.98 6.22 1.71
CA GLY A 136 -9.21 5.25 2.49
C GLY A 136 -9.08 5.66 3.96
N ALA A 137 -8.83 6.94 4.25
CA ALA A 137 -8.83 7.45 5.62
C ALA A 137 -10.23 7.39 6.25
N ALA A 138 -11.27 7.78 5.50
CA ALA A 138 -12.66 7.70 5.97
C ALA A 138 -13.08 6.26 6.31
N ALA A 139 -12.73 5.28 5.47
CA ALA A 139 -13.02 3.86 5.68
C ALA A 139 -12.40 3.33 6.98
N GLN A 140 -11.16 3.71 7.28
CA GLN A 140 -10.48 3.32 8.53
C GLN A 140 -11.19 3.90 9.76
N ILE A 141 -11.65 5.16 9.69
CA ILE A 141 -12.38 5.79 10.80
C ILE A 141 -13.76 5.14 10.97
N VAL A 142 -14.49 4.87 9.87
CA VAL A 142 -15.78 4.17 9.91
C VAL A 142 -15.64 2.80 10.57
N LEU A 143 -14.61 2.04 10.28
CA LEU A 143 -14.34 0.75 10.90
C LEU A 143 -14.25 0.87 12.44
N THR A 144 -13.50 1.86 12.93
CA THR A 144 -13.32 2.07 14.39
C THR A 144 -14.58 2.58 15.10
N GLN A 145 -15.54 3.16 14.38
CA GLN A 145 -16.81 3.59 14.92
C GLN A 145 -17.87 2.48 14.98
N VAL A 146 -17.72 1.46 14.13
CA VAL A 146 -18.67 0.35 13.99
C VAL A 146 -18.30 -0.83 14.89
N VAL A 147 -17.00 -1.08 15.06
CA VAL A 147 -16.51 -2.24 15.80
C VAL A 147 -16.14 -1.84 17.24
N PRO A 148 -16.59 -2.58 18.26
CA PRO A 148 -16.15 -2.37 19.64
C PRO A 148 -14.63 -2.42 19.78
N ARG A 149 -14.07 -1.63 20.70
CA ARG A 149 -12.61 -1.51 20.88
C ARG A 149 -11.91 -2.86 21.10
N GLU A 150 -12.56 -3.73 21.87
CA GLU A 150 -12.08 -5.07 22.24
C GLU A 150 -11.92 -5.98 21.01
N ARG A 151 -12.69 -5.71 19.95
CA ARG A 151 -12.72 -6.53 18.72
C ARG A 151 -12.04 -5.85 17.53
N LEU A 152 -11.43 -4.69 17.69
CA LEU A 152 -10.74 -3.98 16.60
C LEU A 152 -9.59 -4.80 16.01
N VAL A 153 -8.86 -5.56 16.84
CA VAL A 153 -7.76 -6.43 16.37
C VAL A 153 -8.31 -7.51 15.42
N GLU A 154 -9.45 -8.13 15.77
CA GLU A 154 -10.12 -9.10 14.91
C GLU A 154 -10.58 -8.46 13.59
N ALA A 155 -11.21 -7.28 13.67
CA ALA A 155 -11.68 -6.56 12.49
C ALA A 155 -10.54 -6.20 11.53
N HIS A 156 -9.43 -5.68 12.06
CA HIS A 156 -8.23 -5.40 11.27
C HIS A 156 -7.62 -6.66 10.67
N SER A 157 -7.60 -7.78 11.41
CA SER A 157 -7.12 -9.07 10.90
C SER A 157 -7.99 -9.58 9.76
N ARG A 158 -9.33 -9.45 9.85
CA ARG A 158 -10.27 -9.83 8.78
C ARG A 158 -10.07 -8.96 7.53
N ASN A 159 -9.88 -7.65 7.70
CA ASN A 159 -9.61 -6.75 6.57
C ASN A 159 -8.25 -7.04 5.95
N ALA A 160 -7.22 -7.28 6.75
CA ALA A 160 -5.90 -7.68 6.27
C ALA A 160 -5.95 -8.98 5.47
N LEU A 161 -6.74 -9.97 5.91
CA LEU A 161 -6.94 -11.22 5.18
C LEU A 161 -7.61 -10.98 3.81
N ALA A 162 -8.63 -10.10 3.74
CA ALA A 162 -9.28 -9.73 2.49
C ALA A 162 -8.29 -9.05 1.52
N SER A 163 -7.53 -8.05 2.01
CA SER A 163 -6.56 -7.32 1.20
C SER A 163 -5.39 -8.21 0.75
N SER A 164 -4.80 -9.00 1.67
CA SER A 164 -3.70 -9.91 1.31
C SER A 164 -4.15 -11.04 0.39
N GLY A 165 -5.37 -11.54 0.56
CA GLY A 165 -5.96 -12.50 -0.37
C GLY A 165 -6.12 -11.92 -1.77
N ALA A 166 -6.57 -10.67 -1.85
CA ALA A 166 -6.67 -9.93 -3.10
C ALA A 166 -5.28 -9.66 -3.72
N GLU A 167 -4.28 -9.28 -2.93
CA GLU A 167 -2.90 -9.07 -3.40
C GLU A 167 -2.26 -10.33 -4.00
N VAL A 168 -2.56 -11.51 -3.44
CA VAL A 168 -1.99 -12.78 -3.92
C VAL A 168 -2.74 -13.30 -5.15
N ALA A 169 -4.08 -13.35 -5.10
CA ALA A 169 -4.89 -13.95 -6.16
C ALA A 169 -5.31 -12.93 -7.25
N GLY A 170 -5.40 -11.65 -6.87
CA GLY A 170 -5.92 -10.59 -7.71
C GLY A 170 -5.17 -10.36 -9.01
N PRO A 171 -3.82 -10.25 -9.03
CA PRO A 171 -3.09 -10.02 -10.27
C PRO A 171 -3.24 -11.17 -11.28
N GLY A 172 -3.27 -12.41 -10.82
CA GLY A 172 -3.55 -13.58 -11.67
C GLY A 172 -4.95 -13.52 -12.27
N PHE A 173 -5.96 -13.19 -11.45
CA PHE A 173 -7.34 -12.98 -11.90
C PHE A 173 -7.44 -11.79 -12.87
N ALA A 174 -6.81 -10.66 -12.53
CA ALA A 174 -6.78 -9.47 -13.37
C ALA A 174 -6.14 -9.74 -14.75
N GLY A 175 -4.99 -10.44 -14.77
CA GLY A 175 -4.32 -10.80 -16.03
C GLY A 175 -5.17 -11.75 -16.88
N ALA A 176 -5.90 -12.72 -16.27
CA ALA A 176 -6.82 -13.59 -16.98
C ALA A 176 -8.04 -12.80 -17.52
N LEU A 177 -8.60 -11.91 -16.72
CA LEU A 177 -9.71 -11.05 -17.12
C LEU A 177 -9.31 -10.13 -18.28
N ILE A 178 -8.16 -9.46 -18.20
CA ILE A 178 -7.65 -8.58 -19.25
C ILE A 178 -7.42 -9.36 -20.55
N LYS A 179 -6.91 -10.59 -20.46
CA LYS A 179 -6.77 -11.45 -21.64
C LYS A 179 -8.09 -11.79 -22.31
N LEU A 180 -9.17 -12.00 -21.52
CA LEU A 180 -10.47 -12.39 -22.03
C LEU A 180 -11.23 -11.22 -22.65
N VAL A 181 -11.21 -10.06 -22.02
CA VAL A 181 -12.07 -8.92 -22.39
C VAL A 181 -11.29 -7.67 -22.82
N GLY A 182 -9.97 -7.65 -22.69
CA GLY A 182 -9.13 -6.47 -22.91
C GLY A 182 -9.06 -5.54 -21.72
N GLY A 183 -8.02 -4.68 -21.69
CA GLY A 183 -7.78 -3.72 -20.59
C GLY A 183 -8.97 -2.80 -20.30
N PRO A 184 -9.53 -2.08 -21.30
CA PRO A 184 -10.66 -1.18 -21.06
C PRO A 184 -11.90 -1.89 -20.50
N MET A 185 -12.24 -3.07 -21.02
CA MET A 185 -13.39 -3.82 -20.51
C MET A 185 -13.16 -4.38 -19.12
N ALA A 186 -11.94 -4.74 -18.76
CA ALA A 186 -11.58 -5.11 -17.40
C ALA A 186 -11.78 -3.94 -16.43
N LEU A 187 -11.42 -2.70 -16.82
CA LEU A 187 -11.69 -1.48 -16.07
C LEU A 187 -13.19 -1.19 -15.95
N LEU A 188 -14.01 -1.48 -17.00
CA LEU A 188 -15.46 -1.37 -16.89
C LEU A 188 -16.03 -2.31 -15.84
N ILE A 189 -15.58 -3.57 -15.87
CA ILE A 189 -16.03 -4.58 -14.90
C ILE A 189 -15.65 -4.14 -13.49
N ASP A 190 -14.43 -3.65 -13.28
CA ASP A 190 -13.99 -3.11 -12.00
C ASP A 190 -14.86 -1.94 -11.54
N GLY A 191 -15.08 -0.95 -12.42
CA GLY A 191 -15.95 0.19 -12.11
C GLY A 191 -17.37 -0.23 -11.72
N LEU A 192 -17.97 -1.20 -12.41
CA LEU A 192 -19.29 -1.73 -12.08
C LEU A 192 -19.30 -2.47 -10.73
N VAL A 193 -18.28 -3.25 -10.44
CA VAL A 193 -18.14 -3.97 -9.16
C VAL A 193 -17.94 -2.98 -8.00
N LEU A 194 -17.22 -1.87 -8.21
CA LEU A 194 -17.13 -0.78 -7.24
C LEU A 194 -18.48 -0.09 -7.01
N LEU A 195 -19.30 0.09 -8.04
CA LEU A 195 -20.67 0.62 -7.87
C LEU A 195 -21.58 -0.35 -7.09
N VAL A 196 -21.36 -1.66 -7.19
CA VAL A 196 -22.01 -2.63 -6.30
C VAL A 196 -21.55 -2.43 -4.85
N SER A 197 -20.27 -2.17 -4.59
CA SER A 197 -19.76 -1.79 -3.26
C SER A 197 -20.50 -0.56 -2.71
N VAL A 198 -20.68 0.48 -3.52
CA VAL A 198 -21.45 1.69 -3.17
C VAL A 198 -22.88 1.33 -2.75
N TRP A 199 -23.55 0.46 -3.49
CA TRP A 199 -24.91 0.02 -3.19
C TRP A 199 -24.98 -0.72 -1.84
N ILE A 200 -24.00 -1.59 -1.56
CA ILE A 200 -23.88 -2.29 -0.28
C ILE A 200 -23.67 -1.31 0.87
N LEU A 201 -22.78 -0.32 0.69
CA LEU A 201 -22.46 0.68 1.71
C LEU A 201 -23.62 1.65 2.01
N ARG A 202 -24.41 2.03 0.99
CA ARG A 202 -25.61 2.88 1.18
C ARG A 202 -26.65 2.26 2.11
N GLY A 203 -26.66 0.94 2.25
CA GLY A 203 -27.53 0.25 3.19
C GLY A 203 -27.06 0.31 4.65
N LEU A 204 -25.91 0.94 4.95
CA LEU A 204 -25.41 1.09 6.31
C LEU A 204 -26.07 2.28 7.00
N ARG A 205 -26.61 2.05 8.20
CA ARG A 205 -27.14 3.09 9.08
C ARG A 205 -26.23 3.12 10.32
N ILE A 206 -25.32 4.08 10.37
CA ILE A 206 -24.37 4.25 11.47
C ILE A 206 -24.64 5.60 12.14
N GLN A 207 -24.69 5.61 13.47
CA GLN A 207 -24.70 6.86 14.24
C GLN A 207 -23.27 7.35 14.38
N GLU A 208 -22.82 8.16 13.44
CA GLU A 208 -21.48 8.75 13.49
C GLU A 208 -21.39 9.81 14.59
N ARG A 209 -20.42 9.67 15.47
CA ARG A 209 -20.05 10.71 16.43
C ARG A 209 -19.06 11.65 15.78
N LEU A 210 -19.47 12.87 15.54
CA LEU A 210 -18.56 13.95 15.14
C LEU A 210 -17.80 14.40 16.40
N VAL A 211 -16.58 13.92 16.54
CA VAL A 211 -15.67 14.43 17.57
C VAL A 211 -14.87 15.55 16.90
N ALA A 212 -15.45 16.76 16.89
CA ALA A 212 -14.70 17.94 16.46
C ALA A 212 -13.60 18.19 17.48
N SER A 213 -12.35 17.93 17.12
CA SER A 213 -11.21 18.44 17.87
C SER A 213 -11.15 19.96 17.65
N ALA A 214 -11.59 20.73 18.65
CA ALA A 214 -11.63 22.19 18.60
C ALA A 214 -10.24 22.84 18.31
N ASP A 215 -9.15 22.10 18.54
CA ASP A 215 -7.76 22.56 18.47
C ASP A 215 -6.94 21.94 17.33
N ALA A 216 -7.55 21.30 16.33
CA ALA A 216 -6.82 20.74 15.20
C ALA A 216 -6.28 21.85 14.29
N HIS A 217 -5.03 22.24 14.52
CA HIS A 217 -4.29 23.19 13.68
C HIS A 217 -3.28 22.44 12.80
N PHE A 218 -3.62 22.25 11.53
CA PHE A 218 -2.82 21.56 10.53
C PHE A 218 -1.33 21.94 10.55
N TRP A 219 -1.00 23.22 10.45
CA TRP A 219 0.39 23.68 10.41
C TRP A 219 1.15 23.43 11.71
N ARG A 220 0.48 23.55 12.85
CA ARG A 220 1.06 23.28 14.16
C ARG A 220 1.37 21.79 14.30
N ASP A 221 0.46 20.94 13.88
CA ASP A 221 0.61 19.47 13.99
C ASP A 221 1.66 18.92 13.03
N LEU A 222 1.70 19.45 11.80
CA LEU A 222 2.76 19.15 10.82
C LEU A 222 4.13 19.59 11.35
N ARG A 223 4.23 20.84 11.84
CA ARG A 223 5.49 21.36 12.38
C ARG A 223 5.97 20.57 13.59
N ALA A 224 5.06 20.18 14.49
CA ALA A 224 5.38 19.35 15.64
C ALA A 224 5.85 17.95 15.23
N GLY A 225 5.17 17.31 14.27
CA GLY A 225 5.59 16.03 13.70
C GLY A 225 6.95 16.12 12.99
N LEU A 226 7.15 17.15 12.18
CA LEU A 226 8.42 17.37 11.48
C LEU A 226 9.57 17.64 12.47
N HIS A 227 9.34 18.50 13.45
CA HIS A 227 10.34 18.78 14.48
C HIS A 227 10.75 17.54 15.25
N PHE A 228 9.77 16.69 15.60
CA PHE A 228 10.03 15.41 16.27
C PHE A 228 10.82 14.45 15.38
N VAL A 229 10.43 14.28 14.11
CA VAL A 229 11.13 13.38 13.17
C VAL A 229 12.56 13.86 12.90
N VAL A 230 12.76 15.17 12.67
CA VAL A 230 14.10 15.74 12.46
C VAL A 230 14.94 15.69 13.73
N GLY A 231 14.34 15.91 14.90
CA GLY A 231 15.00 15.82 16.20
C GLY A 231 15.36 14.38 16.64
N THR A 232 14.76 13.35 16.01
CA THR A 232 15.04 11.94 16.32
C THR A 232 15.92 11.34 15.22
N PRO A 233 17.24 11.17 15.43
CA PRO A 233 18.19 10.76 14.39
C PRO A 233 17.80 9.45 13.69
N LEU A 234 17.24 8.49 14.43
CA LEU A 234 16.79 7.20 13.87
C LEU A 234 15.62 7.41 12.88
N LEU A 235 14.61 8.21 13.25
CA LEU A 235 13.46 8.50 12.38
C LEU A 235 13.88 9.24 11.12
N MET A 236 14.76 10.23 11.25
CA MET A 236 15.28 10.98 10.10
C MET A 236 16.09 10.08 9.16
N THR A 237 16.96 9.22 9.70
CA THR A 237 17.71 8.25 8.89
C THR A 237 16.79 7.29 8.19
N MET A 238 15.74 6.80 8.85
CA MET A 238 14.73 5.94 8.25
C MET A 238 13.94 6.67 7.14
N ALA A 239 13.54 7.92 7.37
CA ALA A 239 12.82 8.73 6.39
C ALA A 239 13.65 8.93 5.12
N LEU A 240 14.93 9.30 5.26
CA LEU A 240 15.85 9.48 4.14
C LEU A 240 16.13 8.18 3.39
N THR A 241 16.43 7.09 4.13
CA THR A 241 16.76 5.79 3.54
C THR A 241 15.58 5.22 2.78
N VAL A 242 14.39 5.17 3.40
CA VAL A 242 13.19 4.62 2.76
C VAL A 242 12.64 5.57 1.71
N GLY A 243 12.71 6.89 1.92
CA GLY A 243 12.29 7.89 0.92
C GLY A 243 13.13 7.83 -0.36
N PHE A 244 14.46 7.71 -0.25
CA PHE A 244 15.32 7.54 -1.41
C PHE A 244 15.06 6.21 -2.14
N TRP A 245 14.85 5.13 -1.37
CA TRP A 245 14.43 3.85 -1.95
C TRP A 245 13.09 3.96 -2.68
N GLN A 246 12.11 4.69 -2.14
CA GLN A 246 10.83 4.94 -2.82
C GLN A 246 11.02 5.66 -4.15
N MET A 247 11.94 6.63 -4.22
CA MET A 247 12.30 7.28 -5.48
C MET A 247 12.84 6.27 -6.50
N CYS A 248 13.80 5.45 -6.09
CA CYS A 248 14.38 4.41 -6.93
C CYS A 248 13.34 3.39 -7.36
N HIS A 249 12.51 2.91 -6.43
CA HIS A 249 11.46 1.95 -6.72
C HIS A 249 10.48 2.46 -7.78
N HIS A 250 9.97 3.70 -7.63
CA HIS A 250 9.01 4.26 -8.58
C HIS A 250 9.64 4.53 -9.95
N ALA A 251 10.94 4.80 -10.02
CA ALA A 251 11.64 4.89 -11.30
C ALA A 251 11.61 3.56 -12.08
N ALA A 252 11.79 2.41 -11.41
CA ALA A 252 11.66 1.10 -12.06
C ALA A 252 10.20 0.70 -12.28
N PHE A 253 9.32 0.99 -11.33
CA PHE A 253 7.90 0.65 -11.40
C PHE A 253 7.22 1.19 -12.66
N VAL A 254 7.56 2.41 -13.07
CA VAL A 254 7.06 3.07 -14.29
C VAL A 254 7.37 2.26 -15.54
N VAL A 255 8.58 1.75 -15.65
CA VAL A 255 9.05 1.07 -16.87
C VAL A 255 8.85 -0.44 -16.86
N GLN A 256 8.48 -1.05 -15.73
CA GLN A 256 8.41 -2.51 -15.61
C GLN A 256 7.42 -3.16 -16.58
N ILE A 257 6.23 -2.56 -16.75
CA ILE A 257 5.21 -3.08 -17.70
C ILE A 257 5.65 -2.84 -19.15
N LEU A 258 6.25 -1.68 -19.45
CA LEU A 258 6.84 -1.39 -20.76
C LEU A 258 7.97 -2.37 -21.09
N PHE A 259 8.83 -2.68 -20.13
CA PHE A 259 9.90 -3.65 -20.31
C PHE A 259 9.35 -5.07 -20.52
N ALA A 260 8.35 -5.48 -19.75
CA ALA A 260 7.70 -6.77 -19.90
C ALA A 260 7.05 -6.93 -21.29
N THR A 261 6.34 -5.89 -21.78
CA THR A 261 5.63 -5.93 -23.07
C THR A 261 6.58 -5.76 -24.25
N ARG A 262 7.42 -4.73 -24.24
CA ARG A 262 8.23 -4.34 -25.41
C ARG A 262 9.54 -5.11 -25.52
N THR A 263 10.21 -5.39 -24.39
CA THR A 263 11.52 -6.05 -24.38
C THR A 263 11.39 -7.57 -24.23
N LEU A 264 10.54 -8.04 -23.27
CA LEU A 264 10.38 -9.47 -23.03
C LEU A 264 9.29 -10.13 -23.89
N GLY A 265 8.50 -9.33 -24.63
CA GLY A 265 7.42 -9.82 -25.49
C GLY A 265 6.34 -10.57 -24.72
N MET A 266 6.07 -10.18 -23.47
CA MET A 266 5.06 -10.83 -22.63
C MET A 266 3.67 -10.32 -22.97
N ASN A 267 2.71 -11.24 -23.02
CA ASN A 267 1.28 -10.88 -23.10
C ASN A 267 0.71 -10.62 -21.71
N GLU A 268 -0.51 -10.07 -21.67
CA GLU A 268 -1.20 -9.64 -20.45
C GLU A 268 -1.34 -10.79 -19.42
N SER A 269 -1.64 -11.99 -19.91
CA SER A 269 -1.79 -13.18 -19.06
C SER A 269 -0.46 -13.62 -18.44
N GLN A 270 0.64 -13.53 -19.19
CA GLN A 270 1.98 -13.86 -18.70
C GLN A 270 2.43 -12.83 -17.64
N ILE A 271 2.14 -11.56 -17.88
CA ILE A 271 2.41 -10.50 -16.92
C ILE A 271 1.60 -10.74 -15.65
N GLY A 272 0.27 -10.92 -15.76
CA GLY A 272 -0.59 -11.18 -14.61
C GLY A 272 -0.18 -12.43 -13.82
N LEU A 273 0.17 -13.53 -14.51
CA LEU A 273 0.68 -14.74 -13.86
C LEU A 273 2.00 -14.50 -13.12
N SER A 274 2.89 -13.67 -13.68
CA SER A 274 4.15 -13.34 -13.03
C SER A 274 3.95 -12.60 -11.70
N PHE A 275 2.89 -11.78 -11.59
CA PHE A 275 2.54 -11.11 -10.34
C PHE A 275 2.15 -12.06 -9.19
N VAL A 276 1.81 -13.33 -9.47
CA VAL A 276 1.71 -14.37 -8.45
C VAL A 276 3.03 -14.49 -7.68
N GLY A 277 4.16 -14.26 -8.36
CA GLY A 277 5.48 -14.20 -7.72
C GLY A 277 5.56 -13.15 -6.61
N LEU A 278 4.92 -11.99 -6.78
CA LEU A 278 4.80 -10.96 -5.74
C LEU A 278 4.14 -11.55 -4.49
N GLY A 279 3.00 -12.23 -4.66
CA GLY A 279 2.30 -12.90 -3.57
C GLY A 279 3.14 -13.97 -2.88
N VAL A 280 3.86 -14.79 -3.64
CA VAL A 280 4.77 -15.81 -3.08
C VAL A 280 5.85 -15.14 -2.22
N GLY A 281 6.50 -14.08 -2.72
CA GLY A 281 7.50 -13.31 -1.96
C GLY A 281 6.93 -12.73 -0.66
N THR A 282 5.74 -12.16 -0.73
CA THR A 282 5.01 -11.60 0.43
C THR A 282 4.70 -12.69 1.48
N ILE A 283 4.22 -13.86 1.07
CA ILE A 283 3.94 -14.99 1.98
C ILE A 283 5.22 -15.47 2.65
N VAL A 284 6.29 -15.69 1.88
CA VAL A 284 7.58 -16.13 2.42
C VAL A 284 8.12 -15.14 3.45
N ALA A 285 8.06 -13.83 3.16
CA ALA A 285 8.47 -12.81 4.11
C ALA A 285 7.58 -12.74 5.35
N SER A 286 6.28 -12.94 5.21
CA SER A 286 5.35 -12.95 6.35
C SER A 286 5.61 -14.13 7.30
N VAL A 287 5.97 -15.29 6.76
CA VAL A 287 6.29 -16.50 7.55
C VAL A 287 7.66 -16.41 8.22
N PHE A 288 8.66 -15.95 7.48
CA PHE A 288 10.05 -15.96 7.95
C PHE A 288 10.56 -14.61 8.45
N GLY A 289 9.89 -13.50 8.12
CA GLY A 289 10.38 -12.14 8.39
C GLY A 289 10.57 -11.87 9.87
N HIS A 290 9.67 -12.34 10.74
CA HIS A 290 9.84 -12.19 12.18
C HIS A 290 11.06 -12.97 12.73
N ARG A 291 11.34 -14.15 12.17
CA ARG A 291 12.54 -14.95 12.56
C ARG A 291 13.83 -14.27 12.09
N ILE A 292 13.79 -13.68 10.88
CA ILE A 292 14.92 -12.91 10.34
C ILE A 292 15.18 -11.70 11.25
N SER A 293 14.13 -10.90 11.52
CA SER A 293 14.22 -9.72 12.37
C SER A 293 14.64 -10.06 13.81
N GLY A 294 14.21 -11.21 14.34
CA GLY A 294 14.64 -11.68 15.66
C GLY A 294 16.10 -12.11 15.72
N ARG A 295 16.68 -12.60 14.60
CA ARG A 295 18.08 -13.05 14.56
C ARG A 295 19.08 -11.94 14.30
N ILE A 296 18.81 -11.09 13.32
CA ILE A 296 19.76 -10.05 12.88
C ILE A 296 19.41 -8.65 13.39
N GLY A 297 18.20 -8.49 13.93
CA GLY A 297 17.67 -7.23 14.42
C GLY A 297 16.81 -6.48 13.38
N PRO A 298 15.92 -5.57 13.84
CA PRO A 298 14.99 -4.87 12.97
C PRO A 298 15.68 -3.89 12.01
N GLY A 299 16.74 -3.20 12.43
CA GLY A 299 17.50 -2.30 11.55
C GLY A 299 18.18 -3.02 10.38
N PRO A 300 19.04 -4.03 10.63
CA PRO A 300 19.62 -4.86 9.57
C PRO A 300 18.59 -5.55 8.68
N SER A 301 17.44 -5.98 9.22
CA SER A 301 16.37 -6.60 8.44
C SER A 301 15.70 -5.64 7.46
N LEU A 302 15.51 -4.38 7.87
CA LEU A 302 15.05 -3.32 6.98
C LEU A 302 16.04 -3.12 5.82
N LEU A 303 17.34 -3.04 6.12
CA LEU A 303 18.38 -2.90 5.11
C LEU A 303 18.47 -4.12 4.18
N LEU A 304 18.30 -5.33 4.71
CA LEU A 304 18.20 -6.56 3.90
C LEU A 304 17.03 -6.48 2.91
N GLY A 305 15.86 -6.01 3.37
CA GLY A 305 14.71 -5.80 2.49
C GLY A 305 14.99 -4.86 1.33
N LEU A 306 15.66 -3.72 1.61
CA LEU A 306 16.09 -2.76 0.58
C LEU A 306 17.06 -3.39 -0.43
N ALA A 307 18.04 -4.16 0.07
CA ALA A 307 19.03 -4.85 -0.78
C ALA A 307 18.36 -5.88 -1.70
N VAL A 308 17.44 -6.69 -1.17
CA VAL A 308 16.72 -7.70 -1.96
C VAL A 308 15.86 -7.04 -3.05
N CYS A 309 15.17 -5.94 -2.76
CA CYS A 309 14.46 -5.16 -3.78
C CYS A 309 15.42 -4.63 -4.85
N GLY A 310 16.58 -4.08 -4.45
CA GLY A 310 17.60 -3.58 -5.39
C GLY A 310 18.15 -4.68 -6.30
N ILE A 311 18.48 -5.85 -5.73
CA ILE A 311 18.91 -7.03 -6.51
C ILE A 311 17.81 -7.47 -7.47
N GLY A 312 16.54 -7.47 -7.06
CA GLY A 312 15.41 -7.79 -7.93
C GLY A 312 15.36 -6.87 -9.16
N TRP A 313 15.52 -5.56 -9.00
CA TRP A 313 15.54 -4.62 -10.12
C TRP A 313 16.74 -4.82 -11.05
N LEU A 314 17.93 -5.11 -10.52
CA LEU A 314 19.11 -5.44 -11.34
C LEU A 314 18.95 -6.77 -12.08
N LEU A 315 18.31 -7.76 -11.43
CA LEU A 315 17.96 -9.02 -12.07
C LEU A 315 17.09 -8.78 -13.31
N LEU A 316 16.06 -7.93 -13.18
CA LEU A 316 15.21 -7.57 -14.31
C LEU A 316 15.97 -6.78 -15.37
N ALA A 317 16.84 -5.85 -14.98
CA ALA A 317 17.67 -5.09 -15.91
C ALA A 317 18.57 -5.99 -16.79
N ALA A 318 19.07 -7.09 -16.22
CA ALA A 318 19.89 -8.07 -16.92
C ALA A 318 19.08 -9.09 -17.76
N ALA A 319 17.74 -9.06 -17.69
CA ALA A 319 16.89 -10.05 -18.34
C ALA A 319 17.01 -10.02 -19.87
N PRO A 320 17.31 -11.17 -20.53
CA PRO A 320 17.33 -11.27 -21.99
C PRO A 320 15.90 -11.37 -22.55
N ALA A 321 15.72 -11.04 -23.84
CA ALA A 321 14.46 -11.22 -24.56
C ALA A 321 14.19 -12.71 -24.87
N SER A 322 13.97 -13.52 -23.82
CA SER A 322 13.82 -14.98 -23.91
C SER A 322 12.92 -15.52 -22.80
N ALA A 323 12.69 -16.83 -22.78
CA ALA A 323 11.98 -17.50 -21.67
C ALA A 323 12.67 -17.27 -20.31
N LEU A 324 14.01 -17.21 -20.29
CA LEU A 324 14.78 -16.88 -19.10
C LEU A 324 14.43 -15.47 -18.59
N GLY A 325 14.34 -14.47 -19.48
CA GLY A 325 13.99 -13.11 -19.07
C GLY A 325 12.58 -13.01 -18.48
N ARG A 326 11.62 -13.77 -19.00
CA ARG A 326 10.26 -13.86 -18.41
C ARG A 326 10.29 -14.48 -17.00
N LEU A 327 11.13 -15.49 -16.79
CA LEU A 327 11.35 -16.07 -15.46
C LEU A 327 12.03 -15.06 -14.51
N MET A 328 13.00 -14.29 -15.01
CA MET A 328 13.68 -13.24 -14.23
C MET A 328 12.70 -12.12 -13.85
N PHE A 329 11.71 -11.79 -14.68
CA PHE A 329 10.62 -10.87 -14.32
C PHE A 329 9.80 -11.39 -13.14
N ALA A 330 9.40 -12.67 -13.17
CA ALA A 330 8.68 -13.28 -12.05
C ALA A 330 9.56 -13.36 -10.78
N ALA A 331 10.83 -13.70 -10.92
CA ALA A 331 11.79 -13.75 -9.81
C ALA A 331 12.02 -12.36 -9.18
N MET A 332 12.09 -11.29 -9.99
CA MET A 332 12.13 -9.92 -9.49
C MET A 332 10.91 -9.60 -8.63
N LEU A 333 9.71 -10.01 -9.06
CA LEU A 333 8.48 -9.80 -8.27
C LEU A 333 8.50 -10.57 -6.94
N VAL A 334 9.07 -11.79 -6.90
CA VAL A 334 9.30 -12.53 -5.65
C VAL A 334 10.26 -11.75 -4.74
N CYS A 335 11.39 -11.28 -5.27
CA CYS A 335 12.35 -10.46 -4.51
C CYS A 335 11.70 -9.19 -3.98
N PHE A 336 10.89 -8.52 -4.81
CA PHE A 336 10.20 -7.31 -4.41
C PHE A 336 9.17 -7.58 -3.31
N GLY A 337 8.31 -8.59 -3.45
CA GLY A 337 7.32 -8.96 -2.44
C GLY A 337 7.98 -9.32 -1.10
N PHE A 338 9.06 -10.09 -1.14
CA PHE A 338 9.84 -10.44 0.06
C PHE A 338 10.48 -9.21 0.70
N GLY A 339 11.19 -8.40 -0.07
CA GLY A 339 11.89 -7.22 0.42
C GLY A 339 10.94 -6.14 0.97
N ALA A 340 9.85 -5.86 0.26
CA ALA A 340 8.86 -4.86 0.66
C ALA A 340 8.21 -5.19 2.01
N VAL A 341 7.88 -6.45 2.27
CA VAL A 341 7.32 -6.88 3.56
C VAL A 341 8.35 -6.74 4.69
N LEU A 342 9.62 -7.12 4.46
CA LEU A 342 10.68 -6.90 5.45
C LEU A 342 10.87 -5.43 5.77
N ILE A 343 10.87 -4.56 4.74
CA ILE A 343 10.94 -3.11 4.93
C ILE A 343 9.75 -2.66 5.78
N PHE A 344 8.53 -3.00 5.37
CA PHE A 344 7.30 -2.52 6.00
C PHE A 344 7.20 -2.89 7.47
N ILE A 345 7.41 -4.18 7.81
CA ILE A 345 7.31 -4.68 9.19
C ILE A 345 8.33 -3.96 10.09
N ASN A 346 9.59 -3.91 9.67
CA ASN A 346 10.65 -3.33 10.48
C ASN A 346 10.56 -1.81 10.56
N PHE A 347 10.20 -1.14 9.46
CA PHE A 347 9.94 0.29 9.44
C PHE A 347 8.81 0.69 10.38
N LEU A 348 7.70 -0.06 10.37
CA LEU A 348 6.56 0.17 11.25
C LEU A 348 6.93 -0.03 12.72
N SER A 349 7.59 -1.14 13.05
CA SER A 349 7.98 -1.48 14.41
C SER A 349 8.98 -0.48 15.00
N LEU A 350 10.01 -0.12 14.24
CA LEU A 350 11.03 0.83 14.70
C LEU A 350 10.44 2.23 14.97
N ARG A 351 9.64 2.76 14.05
CA ARG A 351 9.06 4.10 14.23
C ARG A 351 8.08 4.16 15.40
N GLN A 352 7.33 3.07 15.65
CA GLN A 352 6.41 2.99 16.79
C GLN A 352 7.16 2.86 18.11
N ALA A 353 8.26 2.08 18.14
CA ALA A 353 9.04 1.87 19.35
C ALA A 353 9.68 3.15 19.92
N VAL A 354 10.13 4.07 19.05
CA VAL A 354 10.78 5.31 19.47
C VAL A 354 9.84 6.50 19.65
N THR A 355 8.54 6.31 19.37
CA THR A 355 7.61 7.43 19.37
C THR A 355 6.66 7.36 20.57
N PRO A 356 6.63 8.41 21.42
CA PRO A 356 5.64 8.51 22.50
C PRO A 356 4.21 8.45 21.97
N ALA A 357 3.30 7.80 22.71
CA ALA A 357 1.91 7.59 22.29
C ALA A 357 1.20 8.87 21.85
N ARG A 358 1.46 10.00 22.53
CA ARG A 358 0.89 11.32 22.21
C ARG A 358 1.29 11.88 20.83
N LEU A 359 2.43 11.45 20.28
CA LEU A 359 2.96 11.93 18.99
C LEU A 359 2.78 10.93 17.85
N LEU A 360 2.28 9.72 18.12
CA LEU A 360 2.23 8.60 17.17
C LEU A 360 1.48 8.96 15.89
N GLY A 361 0.35 9.65 16.00
CA GLY A 361 -0.44 10.09 14.84
C GLY A 361 0.31 11.13 13.99
N ARG A 362 0.86 12.16 14.63
CA ARG A 362 1.60 13.23 13.96
C ARG A 362 2.87 12.71 13.29
N MET A 363 3.64 11.89 14.02
CA MET A 363 4.83 11.20 13.46
C MET A 363 4.46 10.32 12.27
N THR A 364 3.41 9.50 12.39
CA THR A 364 3.01 8.59 11.31
C THR A 364 2.64 9.33 10.02
N SER A 365 1.88 10.41 10.12
CA SER A 365 1.50 11.23 8.96
C SER A 365 2.72 11.94 8.34
N THR A 366 3.60 12.50 9.19
CA THR A 366 4.83 13.16 8.74
C THR A 366 5.79 12.19 8.06
N MET A 367 6.03 11.01 8.64
CA MET A 367 6.89 9.98 8.07
C MET A 367 6.33 9.49 6.72
N ARG A 368 5.01 9.25 6.65
CA ARG A 368 4.37 8.85 5.39
C ARG A 368 4.55 9.90 4.30
N TRP A 369 4.41 11.18 4.65
CA TRP A 369 4.63 12.28 3.73
C TRP A 369 6.09 12.34 3.25
N LEU A 370 7.06 12.28 4.19
CA LEU A 370 8.49 12.32 3.87
C LEU A 370 8.95 11.18 2.97
N ILE A 371 8.45 9.95 3.18
CA ILE A 371 8.85 8.80 2.36
C ILE A 371 8.18 8.77 0.99
N LEU A 372 6.98 9.35 0.84
CA LEU A 372 6.28 9.38 -0.44
C LEU A 372 6.62 10.60 -1.30
N LEU A 373 7.11 11.68 -0.69
CA LEU A 373 7.50 12.90 -1.41
C LEU A 373 8.49 12.62 -2.57
N PRO A 374 9.54 11.77 -2.42
CA PRO A 374 10.47 11.48 -3.51
C PRO A 374 9.91 10.50 -4.57
N ALA A 375 8.78 9.82 -4.32
CA ALA A 375 8.23 8.82 -5.22
C ALA A 375 7.77 9.40 -6.57
N GLY A 376 7.09 10.56 -6.56
CA GLY A 376 6.70 11.28 -7.78
C GLY A 376 7.89 11.68 -8.65
N PRO A 377 8.87 12.41 -8.12
CA PRO A 377 10.14 12.66 -8.81
C PRO A 377 10.82 11.41 -9.33
N GLY A 378 10.82 10.31 -8.55
CA GLY A 378 11.33 9.01 -8.98
C GLY A 378 10.64 8.48 -10.23
N ALA A 379 9.31 8.53 -10.27
CA ALA A 379 8.52 8.13 -11.42
C ALA A 379 8.86 8.96 -12.67
N LEU A 380 9.01 10.28 -12.52
CA LEU A 380 9.40 11.17 -13.64
C LEU A 380 10.84 10.88 -14.11
N ILE A 381 11.78 10.69 -13.20
CA ILE A 381 13.18 10.33 -13.54
C ILE A 381 13.21 8.99 -14.28
N GLY A 382 12.48 7.98 -13.78
CA GLY A 382 12.42 6.67 -14.42
C GLY A 382 11.79 6.71 -15.81
N GLY A 383 10.72 7.48 -15.98
CA GLY A 383 10.12 7.71 -17.30
C GLY A 383 11.07 8.40 -18.26
N TRP A 384 11.74 9.46 -17.81
CA TRP A 384 12.71 10.19 -18.62
C TRP A 384 13.93 9.33 -19.02
N LEU A 385 14.51 8.59 -18.09
CA LEU A 385 15.61 7.65 -18.36
C LEU A 385 15.17 6.57 -19.36
N GLY A 386 13.97 6.02 -19.19
CA GLY A 386 13.43 4.99 -20.06
C GLY A 386 13.18 5.45 -21.50
N GLU A 387 12.92 6.74 -21.71
CA GLU A 387 12.66 7.31 -23.03
C GLU A 387 13.93 7.81 -23.73
N HIS A 388 14.82 8.48 -23.00
CA HIS A 388 15.98 9.16 -23.60
C HIS A 388 17.27 8.31 -23.57
N VAL A 389 17.33 7.26 -22.74
CA VAL A 389 18.48 6.37 -22.68
C VAL A 389 18.06 4.96 -23.08
N ASP A 390 17.41 4.21 -22.20
CA ASP A 390 16.83 2.88 -22.42
C ASP A 390 15.98 2.47 -21.21
N LEU A 391 15.00 1.58 -21.39
CA LEU A 391 14.20 1.01 -20.30
C LEU A 391 15.08 0.34 -19.24
N ARG A 392 16.18 -0.30 -19.66
CA ARG A 392 17.16 -0.90 -18.73
C ARG A 392 17.86 0.13 -17.85
N ALA A 393 18.10 1.34 -18.36
CA ALA A 393 18.74 2.41 -17.59
C ALA A 393 17.91 2.79 -16.34
N SER A 394 16.59 2.85 -16.46
CA SER A 394 15.69 3.09 -15.33
C SER A 394 15.75 1.96 -14.28
N LEU A 395 15.82 0.71 -14.74
CA LEU A 395 15.93 -0.46 -13.86
C LEU A 395 17.28 -0.50 -13.15
N VAL A 396 18.37 -0.19 -13.86
CA VAL A 396 19.73 -0.09 -13.30
C VAL A 396 19.80 1.05 -12.29
N PHE A 397 19.26 2.23 -12.63
CA PHE A 397 19.17 3.36 -11.70
C PHE A 397 18.46 2.95 -10.38
N ALA A 398 17.35 2.27 -10.50
CA ALA A 398 16.57 1.83 -9.33
C ALA A 398 17.32 0.79 -8.50
N GLY A 399 17.90 -0.22 -9.15
CA GLY A 399 18.62 -1.29 -8.46
C GLY A 399 19.92 -0.81 -7.83
N CYS A 400 20.75 -0.07 -8.58
CA CYS A 400 21.99 0.51 -8.05
C CYS A 400 21.71 1.55 -6.95
N GLY A 401 20.69 2.41 -7.13
CA GLY A 401 20.29 3.38 -6.13
C GLY A 401 19.80 2.72 -4.82
N ALA A 402 19.00 1.67 -4.92
CA ALA A 402 18.57 0.91 -3.74
C ALA A 402 19.75 0.22 -3.02
N LEU A 403 20.70 -0.34 -3.75
CA LEU A 403 21.91 -0.93 -3.17
C LEU A 403 22.84 0.13 -2.59
N LEU A 404 22.98 1.27 -3.25
CA LEU A 404 23.78 2.39 -2.76
C LEU A 404 23.24 2.92 -1.43
N VAL A 405 21.93 3.20 -1.36
CA VAL A 405 21.33 3.69 -0.10
C VAL A 405 21.43 2.64 1.00
N THR A 406 21.29 1.36 0.65
CA THR A 406 21.51 0.25 1.61
C THR A 406 22.93 0.25 2.14
N LEU A 407 23.94 0.38 1.28
CA LEU A 407 25.34 0.40 1.64
C LEU A 407 25.68 1.60 2.52
N VAL A 408 25.20 2.79 2.16
CA VAL A 408 25.39 4.02 2.94
C VAL A 408 24.74 3.88 4.33
N ALA A 409 23.49 3.41 4.36
CA ALA A 409 22.77 3.19 5.63
C ALA A 409 23.40 2.06 6.49
N TRP A 410 23.98 1.04 5.84
CA TRP A 410 24.72 -0.02 6.54
C TRP A 410 26.00 0.48 7.19
N ARG A 411 26.69 1.43 6.56
CA ARG A 411 27.89 2.07 7.14
C ARG A 411 27.55 2.99 8.30
N HIS A 412 26.33 3.50 8.37
CA HIS A 412 25.90 4.35 9.47
C HIS A 412 25.44 3.51 10.68
N PRO A 413 25.93 3.77 11.88
CA PRO A 413 25.66 2.91 13.06
C PRO A 413 24.18 2.94 13.49
N LEU A 414 23.43 4.00 13.19
CA LEU A 414 22.06 4.20 13.65
C LEU A 414 21.08 3.09 13.21
N LEU A 415 21.16 2.59 11.96
CA LEU A 415 20.29 1.50 11.53
C LEU A 415 20.93 0.14 11.75
N ARG A 416 22.21 -0.01 11.42
CA ARG A 416 22.91 -1.28 11.61
C ARG A 416 22.97 -1.71 13.07
N GLY A 417 23.10 -0.75 14.01
CA GLY A 417 23.23 -1.01 15.43
C GLY A 417 21.93 -1.39 16.13
N VAL A 418 20.77 -1.17 15.51
CA VAL A 418 19.47 -1.49 16.13
C VAL A 418 19.18 -2.98 16.00
N ARG A 419 19.67 -3.75 16.95
CA ARG A 419 19.46 -5.22 17.02
C ARG A 419 18.23 -5.61 17.83
N THR A 420 17.78 -4.73 18.71
CA THR A 420 16.54 -4.87 19.51
C THR A 420 15.70 -3.62 19.35
N LEU A 421 14.40 -3.72 19.59
CA LEU A 421 13.54 -2.53 19.54
C LEU A 421 13.96 -1.58 20.68
N PRO A 422 14.26 -0.31 20.38
CA PRO A 422 14.59 0.68 21.41
C PRO A 422 13.38 0.90 22.33
N ALA A 423 13.66 1.14 23.62
CA ALA A 423 12.62 1.62 24.53
C ALA A 423 12.20 3.05 24.14
N PRO A 424 10.93 3.45 24.37
CA PRO A 424 10.52 4.82 24.16
C PRO A 424 11.36 5.78 24.99
N GLU A 425 11.84 6.88 24.41
CA GLU A 425 12.47 7.95 25.18
C GLU A 425 11.46 8.48 26.21
N GLY A 426 11.78 8.37 27.49
CA GLY A 426 10.93 8.73 28.63
C GLY A 426 10.40 7.55 29.46
N ALA A 427 10.79 6.32 29.14
CA ALA A 427 10.49 5.16 30.01
C ALA A 427 11.25 5.17 31.34
N ASP A 428 12.31 5.98 31.44
CA ASP A 428 13.13 6.15 32.65
C ASP A 428 12.68 7.33 33.54
N ASP A 429 11.49 7.92 33.28
CA ASP A 429 10.92 8.93 34.16
C ASP A 429 10.23 8.22 35.35
N PRO A 430 10.84 8.21 36.56
CA PRO A 430 10.31 7.49 37.71
C PRO A 430 8.95 8.02 38.18
N LEU A 431 8.52 9.20 37.70
CA LEU A 431 7.21 9.80 38.01
C LEU A 431 6.05 9.19 37.18
N GLY A 432 6.34 8.46 36.10
CA GLY A 432 5.32 7.73 35.31
C GLY A 432 4.94 6.37 35.92
N ALA A 433 5.80 5.76 36.73
CA ALA A 433 5.56 4.46 37.34
C ALA A 433 4.68 4.55 38.60
N GLU A 434 4.72 5.66 39.34
CA GLU A 434 3.89 5.86 40.55
C GLU A 434 2.40 6.07 40.22
N GLY A 435 2.06 6.59 39.06
CA GLY A 435 0.66 6.76 38.62
C GLY A 435 -0.10 5.45 38.32
N LEU A 436 0.62 4.36 38.02
CA LEU A 436 0.02 3.05 37.69
C LEU A 436 -0.15 2.16 38.93
N VAL A 437 0.61 2.40 40.00
CA VAL A 437 0.53 1.62 41.24
C VAL A 437 -0.65 2.10 42.10
N VAL A 438 -1.07 3.36 42.01
CA VAL A 438 -2.19 3.91 42.81
C VAL A 438 -3.56 3.41 42.32
N LEU A 439 -3.68 2.94 41.07
CA LEU A 439 -4.97 2.40 40.56
C LEU A 439 -5.15 0.90 40.80
N SER A 440 -4.12 0.16 41.20
CA SER A 440 -4.25 -1.27 41.53
C SER A 440 -4.45 -1.56 43.02
N GLY A 441 -4.33 -0.56 43.91
CA GLY A 441 -4.42 -0.70 45.35
C GLY A 441 -5.80 -0.40 45.95
N ALA A 442 -6.80 0.03 45.18
CA ALA A 442 -8.11 0.45 45.69
C ALA A 442 -9.24 -0.60 45.54
N GLY A 443 -8.89 -1.88 45.42
CA GLY A 443 -9.88 -2.97 45.15
C GLY A 443 -9.82 -4.15 46.11
N SER A 444 -9.36 -3.96 47.40
CA SER A 444 -9.38 -5.06 48.37
C SER A 444 -9.56 -4.55 49.79
N SER A 445 -10.76 -4.08 50.11
CA SER A 445 -11.31 -4.12 51.47
C SER A 445 -12.73 -3.50 51.46
N ALA A 446 -13.77 -4.33 51.29
CA ALA A 446 -15.03 -4.37 52.03
C ALA A 446 -15.92 -5.46 51.40
#